data_6c8ffbe52d0dbf2850ca33e45053193b
#
_entry.id   6c8ffbe52d0dbf2850ca33e45053193b
#
_cell.length_a   1.000
_cell.length_b   1.000
_cell.length_c   1.000
_cell.angle_alpha   90.00
_cell.angle_beta   90.00
_cell.angle_gamma   90.00
#
_symmetry.space_group_name_H-M   'P 1'
#
loop_
_entity.id
_entity.type
_entity.pdbx_description
1 polymer ?
#
loop_
_entity_poly.entity_id
_entity_poly.type
_entity_poly.pdbx_seq_one_letter_code
_entity_poly.pdbx_strand_id
1 'polypeptide(L)'
;MLTISEFGRRTGLSHKALRLYDVSGLLPPAQVDPSNGYRLYDEEQLERARRISVLRQLDMPLTTIAEVLAKSDEEALIRLDRWWAAEEATTAARRATLEYLRDRLSRSGSPGLSPRPVLIRDVPETKIASIRSDTDQQSLIGVIVTSTDDIRRYLESAGATLPGGSWVIYHGAVTPEAEATVEVCVPFDGLVDPSGSIAIRVEPAHREAYCTITMDECVYPRIMLAYDLVGDWVRSTGEATAGPPREVYLPDCHLLPRDQPAVDIAQPILERKP
;
A
#
# COMPACT_ATOMS: atom_id res chain seq x y z
N MET A 1 -11.33 33.36 -35.22
CA MET A 1 -10.46 33.80 -34.09
C MET A 1 -11.33 34.44 -33.03
N LEU A 2 -11.20 33.96 -31.79
CA LEU A 2 -11.93 34.43 -30.62
C LEU A 2 -10.95 35.16 -29.68
N THR A 3 -11.38 36.24 -29.08
CA THR A 3 -10.63 36.91 -28.03
C THR A 3 -10.58 36.02 -26.77
N ILE A 4 -9.61 36.21 -25.88
CA ILE A 4 -9.52 35.48 -24.60
C ILE A 4 -10.81 35.59 -23.78
N SER A 5 -11.50 36.75 -23.84
CA SER A 5 -12.78 36.97 -23.15
C SER A 5 -13.91 36.14 -23.73
N GLU A 6 -13.99 36.09 -25.04
CA GLU A 6 -15.03 35.35 -25.77
C GLU A 6 -14.80 33.85 -25.66
N PHE A 7 -13.55 33.39 -25.79
CA PHE A 7 -13.17 32.02 -25.64
C PHE A 7 -13.44 31.52 -24.19
N GLY A 8 -13.07 32.32 -23.18
CA GLY A 8 -13.38 32.04 -21.78
C GLY A 8 -14.87 31.89 -21.51
N ARG A 9 -15.70 32.79 -22.06
CA ARG A 9 -17.15 32.70 -21.93
C ARG A 9 -17.74 31.43 -22.56
N ARG A 10 -17.22 30.99 -23.73
CA ARG A 10 -17.68 29.76 -24.40
C ARG A 10 -17.22 28.45 -23.73
N THR A 11 -16.09 28.49 -23.06
CA THR A 11 -15.48 27.31 -22.42
C THR A 11 -15.68 27.23 -20.93
N GLY A 12 -16.16 28.30 -20.27
CA GLY A 12 -16.26 28.42 -18.83
C GLY A 12 -14.92 28.65 -18.14
N LEU A 13 -13.81 28.84 -18.87
CA LEU A 13 -12.49 29.05 -18.35
C LEU A 13 -12.21 30.51 -18.00
N SER A 14 -11.63 30.76 -16.84
CA SER A 14 -11.19 32.09 -16.46
C SER A 14 -9.98 32.55 -17.28
N HIS A 15 -9.80 33.86 -17.41
CA HIS A 15 -8.61 34.42 -18.08
C HIS A 15 -7.31 33.98 -17.39
N LYS A 16 -7.33 33.79 -16.06
CA LYS A 16 -6.18 33.29 -15.28
C LYS A 16 -5.87 31.84 -15.67
N ALA A 17 -6.87 30.98 -15.81
CA ALA A 17 -6.70 29.60 -16.25
C ALA A 17 -6.15 29.55 -17.66
N LEU A 18 -6.72 30.32 -18.62
CA LEU A 18 -6.24 30.37 -20.01
C LEU A 18 -4.77 30.82 -20.12
N ARG A 19 -4.34 31.81 -19.31
CA ARG A 19 -2.94 32.22 -19.26
C ARG A 19 -2.04 31.13 -18.68
N LEU A 20 -2.50 30.40 -17.65
CA LEU A 20 -1.76 29.29 -17.08
C LEU A 20 -1.60 28.14 -18.09
N TYR A 21 -2.66 27.85 -18.85
CA TYR A 21 -2.64 26.79 -19.86
C TYR A 21 -1.79 27.15 -21.09
N ASP A 22 -1.69 28.43 -21.43
CA ASP A 22 -0.74 28.93 -22.40
C ASP A 22 0.71 28.72 -21.92
N VAL A 23 1.04 29.21 -20.72
CA VAL A 23 2.39 29.08 -20.14
C VAL A 23 2.82 27.62 -19.97
N SER A 24 1.89 26.73 -19.59
CA SER A 24 2.15 25.30 -19.45
C SER A 24 2.15 24.51 -20.77
N GLY A 25 1.87 25.17 -21.91
CA GLY A 25 1.75 24.52 -23.21
C GLY A 25 0.52 23.62 -23.37
N LEU A 26 -0.38 23.60 -22.38
CA LEU A 26 -1.58 22.75 -22.41
C LEU A 26 -2.62 23.26 -23.41
N LEU A 27 -2.79 24.58 -23.51
CA LEU A 27 -3.68 25.24 -24.44
C LEU A 27 -3.09 26.59 -24.92
N PRO A 28 -2.05 26.56 -25.75
CA PRO A 28 -1.50 27.80 -26.32
C PRO A 28 -2.52 28.51 -27.22
N PRO A 29 -2.53 29.85 -27.24
CA PRO A 29 -3.37 30.58 -28.18
C PRO A 29 -2.96 30.27 -29.64
N ALA A 30 -3.92 30.29 -30.57
CA ALA A 30 -3.63 30.10 -31.98
C ALA A 30 -2.75 31.25 -32.52
N GLN A 31 -2.93 32.44 -31.97
CA GLN A 31 -2.13 33.62 -32.33
C GLN A 31 -2.00 34.56 -31.12
N VAL A 32 -0.83 35.20 -31.00
CA VAL A 32 -0.64 36.36 -30.12
C VAL A 32 -0.44 37.58 -31.05
N ASP A 33 -1.29 38.59 -30.92
CA ASP A 33 -1.18 39.81 -31.69
C ASP A 33 0.13 40.55 -31.33
N PRO A 34 1.03 40.72 -32.30
CA PRO A 34 2.35 41.29 -32.02
C PRO A 34 2.30 42.79 -31.65
N SER A 35 1.20 43.46 -31.97
CA SER A 35 1.04 44.92 -31.75
C SER A 35 0.63 45.24 -30.31
N ASN A 36 -0.14 44.35 -29.66
CA ASN A 36 -0.75 44.60 -28.36
C ASN A 36 -0.67 43.43 -27.39
N GLY A 37 -0.12 42.28 -27.82
CA GLY A 37 0.04 41.09 -26.97
C GLY A 37 -1.27 40.34 -26.68
N TYR A 38 -2.36 40.64 -27.37
CA TYR A 38 -3.64 39.97 -27.17
C TYR A 38 -3.60 38.54 -27.68
N ARG A 39 -4.12 37.61 -26.86
CA ARG A 39 -4.24 36.18 -27.18
C ARG A 39 -5.53 35.93 -27.95
N LEU A 40 -5.40 35.27 -29.07
CA LEU A 40 -6.51 34.87 -29.95
C LEU A 40 -6.54 33.35 -30.04
N TYR A 41 -7.75 32.78 -29.99
CA TYR A 41 -8.01 31.35 -30.03
C TYR A 41 -8.89 30.99 -31.23
N ASP A 42 -8.67 29.79 -31.77
CA ASP A 42 -9.53 29.25 -32.81
C ASP A 42 -10.75 28.51 -32.24
N GLU A 43 -11.81 28.41 -33.04
CA GLU A 43 -13.00 27.64 -32.66
C GLU A 43 -12.70 26.14 -32.48
N GLU A 44 -11.75 25.60 -33.24
CA GLU A 44 -11.27 24.21 -33.10
C GLU A 44 -10.66 23.91 -31.71
N GLN A 45 -10.13 24.91 -31.05
CA GLN A 45 -9.58 24.77 -29.70
C GLN A 45 -10.66 24.67 -28.60
N LEU A 46 -11.94 24.96 -28.91
CA LEU A 46 -13.03 24.89 -27.95
C LEU A 46 -13.20 23.48 -27.36
N GLU A 47 -13.10 22.46 -28.21
CA GLU A 47 -13.24 21.07 -27.75
C GLU A 47 -12.10 20.65 -26.80
N ARG A 48 -10.87 21.00 -27.17
CA ARG A 48 -9.70 20.77 -26.29
C ARG A 48 -9.87 21.50 -24.95
N ALA A 49 -10.34 22.75 -24.98
CA ALA A 49 -10.58 23.52 -23.77
C ALA A 49 -11.67 22.91 -22.88
N ARG A 50 -12.74 22.36 -23.46
CA ARG A 50 -13.79 21.63 -22.73
C ARG A 50 -13.25 20.37 -22.07
N ARG A 51 -12.48 19.55 -22.80
CA ARG A 51 -11.83 18.35 -22.26
C ARG A 51 -10.94 18.70 -21.05
N ILE A 52 -10.12 19.76 -21.15
CA ILE A 52 -9.31 20.27 -20.04
C ILE A 52 -10.20 20.65 -18.85
N SER A 53 -11.28 21.38 -19.08
CA SER A 53 -12.20 21.83 -18.03
C SER A 53 -12.83 20.66 -17.28
N VAL A 54 -13.26 19.61 -17.98
CA VAL A 54 -13.85 18.41 -17.38
C VAL A 54 -12.80 17.62 -16.56
N LEU A 55 -11.60 17.41 -17.12
CA LEU A 55 -10.53 16.72 -16.41
C LEU A 55 -10.08 17.48 -15.15
N ARG A 56 -10.12 18.81 -15.18
CA ARG A 56 -9.84 19.64 -13.99
C ARG A 56 -10.91 19.52 -12.89
N GLN A 57 -12.16 19.18 -13.22
CA GLN A 57 -13.19 18.88 -12.20
C GLN A 57 -12.89 17.62 -11.40
N LEU A 58 -12.03 16.74 -11.92
CA LEU A 58 -11.52 15.57 -11.21
C LEU A 58 -10.24 15.90 -10.40
N ASP A 59 -9.85 17.18 -10.28
CA ASP A 59 -8.59 17.63 -9.69
C ASP A 59 -7.33 17.07 -10.36
N MET A 60 -7.46 16.54 -11.61
CA MET A 60 -6.34 15.96 -12.35
C MET A 60 -5.22 17.00 -12.56
N PRO A 61 -3.94 16.67 -12.28
CA PRO A 61 -2.80 17.54 -12.51
C PRO A 61 -2.64 17.93 -13.99
N LEU A 62 -2.18 19.16 -14.26
CA LEU A 62 -2.02 19.64 -15.64
C LEU A 62 -1.08 18.78 -16.48
N THR A 63 -0.04 18.21 -15.88
CA THR A 63 0.89 17.26 -16.52
C THR A 63 0.17 16.00 -16.99
N THR A 64 -0.66 15.43 -16.13
CA THR A 64 -1.46 14.24 -16.47
C THR A 64 -2.50 14.55 -17.54
N ILE A 65 -3.15 15.73 -17.48
CA ILE A 65 -4.07 16.19 -18.53
C ILE A 65 -3.35 16.31 -19.88
N ALA A 66 -2.14 16.85 -19.88
CA ALA A 66 -1.34 16.96 -21.12
C ALA A 66 -1.04 15.58 -21.71
N GLU A 67 -0.67 14.60 -20.87
CA GLU A 67 -0.44 13.21 -21.30
C GLU A 67 -1.70 12.56 -21.87
N VAL A 68 -2.86 12.75 -21.26
CA VAL A 68 -4.14 12.23 -21.74
C VAL A 68 -4.50 12.84 -23.10
N LEU A 69 -4.38 14.18 -23.24
CA LEU A 69 -4.75 14.90 -24.46
C LEU A 69 -3.76 14.74 -25.63
N ALA A 70 -2.58 14.18 -25.38
CA ALA A 70 -1.58 13.89 -26.41
C ALA A 70 -1.75 12.50 -27.07
N LYS A 71 -2.69 11.69 -26.58
CA LYS A 71 -2.91 10.31 -27.02
C LYS A 71 -4.14 10.17 -27.90
N SER A 72 -4.26 9.02 -28.60
CA SER A 72 -5.50 8.60 -29.22
C SER A 72 -6.62 8.44 -28.19
N ASP A 73 -7.88 8.51 -28.59
CA ASP A 73 -9.00 8.39 -27.65
C ASP A 73 -8.97 7.04 -26.89
N GLU A 74 -8.55 5.95 -27.53
CA GLU A 74 -8.40 4.64 -26.88
C GLU A 74 -7.31 4.64 -25.80
N GLU A 75 -6.12 5.15 -26.12
CA GLU A 75 -5.02 5.25 -25.14
C GLU A 75 -5.33 6.26 -24.03
N ALA A 76 -6.07 7.32 -24.34
CA ALA A 76 -6.53 8.31 -23.37
C ALA A 76 -7.49 7.68 -22.35
N LEU A 77 -8.42 6.82 -22.79
CA LEU A 77 -9.33 6.07 -21.90
C LEU A 77 -8.53 5.16 -20.95
N ILE A 78 -7.59 4.37 -21.48
CA ILE A 78 -6.74 3.49 -20.66
C ILE A 78 -5.96 4.31 -19.60
N ARG A 79 -5.45 5.48 -19.99
CA ARG A 79 -4.71 6.36 -19.07
C ARG A 79 -5.61 6.98 -18.02
N LEU A 80 -6.82 7.34 -18.37
CA LEU A 80 -7.84 7.89 -17.48
C LEU A 80 -8.26 6.84 -16.45
N ASP A 81 -8.56 5.61 -16.89
CA ASP A 81 -8.95 4.50 -15.99
C ASP A 81 -7.85 4.18 -14.98
N ARG A 82 -6.58 4.14 -15.41
CA ARG A 82 -5.44 3.92 -14.52
C ARG A 82 -5.29 5.05 -13.50
N TRP A 83 -5.44 6.30 -13.93
CA TRP A 83 -5.37 7.44 -13.04
C TRP A 83 -6.51 7.40 -12.02
N TRP A 84 -7.74 7.11 -12.48
CA TRP A 84 -8.91 7.02 -11.60
C TRP A 84 -8.76 5.89 -10.57
N ALA A 85 -8.30 4.72 -10.97
CA ALA A 85 -8.01 3.61 -10.05
C ALA A 85 -6.99 3.99 -8.96
N ALA A 86 -5.98 4.78 -9.29
CA ALA A 86 -5.00 5.29 -8.32
C ALA A 86 -5.62 6.30 -7.34
N GLU A 87 -6.54 7.18 -7.79
CA GLU A 87 -7.27 8.10 -6.93
C GLU A 87 -8.23 7.37 -5.98
N GLU A 88 -8.92 6.34 -6.47
CA GLU A 88 -9.78 5.48 -5.63
C GLU A 88 -8.96 4.78 -4.56
N ALA A 89 -7.80 4.22 -4.91
CA ALA A 89 -6.89 3.59 -3.94
C ALA A 89 -6.39 4.61 -2.89
N THR A 90 -6.03 5.82 -3.32
CA THR A 90 -5.62 6.91 -2.43
C THR A 90 -6.76 7.31 -1.48
N THR A 91 -7.97 7.39 -1.99
CA THR A 91 -9.16 7.73 -1.18
C THR A 91 -9.47 6.61 -0.17
N ALA A 92 -9.36 5.34 -0.58
CA ALA A 92 -9.53 4.19 0.31
C ALA A 92 -8.48 4.19 1.44
N ALA A 93 -7.21 4.48 1.12
CA ALA A 93 -6.14 4.61 2.12
C ALA A 93 -6.41 5.75 3.13
N ARG A 94 -6.85 6.93 2.64
CA ARG A 94 -7.25 8.06 3.51
C ARG A 94 -8.42 7.69 4.43
N ARG A 95 -9.41 6.94 3.92
CA ARG A 95 -10.54 6.45 4.71
C ARG A 95 -10.08 5.50 5.81
N ALA A 96 -9.23 4.53 5.47
CA ALA A 96 -8.64 3.60 6.44
C ALA A 96 -7.85 4.35 7.54
N THR A 97 -7.09 5.38 7.17
CA THR A 97 -6.38 6.26 8.12
C THR A 97 -7.35 6.98 9.05
N LEU A 98 -8.44 7.52 8.52
CA LEU A 98 -9.46 8.21 9.33
C LEU A 98 -10.15 7.23 10.31
N GLU A 99 -10.48 6.01 9.87
CA GLU A 99 -11.05 4.96 10.70
C GLU A 99 -10.07 4.57 11.81
N TYR A 100 -8.80 4.33 11.48
CA TYR A 100 -7.75 4.10 12.48
C TYR A 100 -7.67 5.21 13.53
N LEU A 101 -7.65 6.49 13.10
CA LEU A 101 -7.59 7.63 14.03
C LEU A 101 -8.84 7.73 14.90
N ARG A 102 -10.03 7.49 14.34
CA ARG A 102 -11.28 7.46 15.11
C ARG A 102 -11.24 6.40 16.20
N ASP A 103 -10.82 5.20 15.85
CA ASP A 103 -10.68 4.11 16.80
C ASP A 103 -9.67 4.45 17.89
N ARG A 104 -8.52 5.00 17.51
CA ARG A 104 -7.46 5.41 18.44
C ARG A 104 -7.91 6.51 19.42
N LEU A 105 -8.61 7.52 18.92
CA LEU A 105 -9.14 8.62 19.74
C LEU A 105 -10.32 8.19 20.62
N SER A 106 -11.12 7.21 20.17
CA SER A 106 -12.20 6.64 20.95
C SER A 106 -11.72 5.78 22.11
N ARG A 107 -10.49 5.25 22.02
CA ARG A 107 -9.87 4.36 23.01
C ARG A 107 -9.51 4.99 24.34
N SER A 108 -9.78 6.28 24.54
CA SER A 108 -9.77 6.82 25.92
C SER A 108 -10.75 6.10 26.87
N GLY A 109 -11.46 5.06 26.39
CA GLY A 109 -12.41 4.27 27.16
C GLY A 109 -12.80 2.86 26.71
N SER A 110 -12.44 2.38 25.50
CA SER A 110 -12.75 1.00 25.07
C SER A 110 -12.08 0.59 23.74
N PRO A 111 -11.74 -0.69 23.52
CA PRO A 111 -11.06 -1.12 22.30
C PRO A 111 -12.01 -1.11 21.09
N GLY A 112 -11.64 -0.36 20.06
CA GLY A 112 -12.39 -0.22 18.80
C GLY A 112 -12.19 -1.31 17.75
N LEU A 113 -11.47 -2.39 18.07
CA LEU A 113 -11.63 -3.69 17.41
C LEU A 113 -12.80 -4.40 18.09
N SER A 114 -13.59 -5.17 17.34
CA SER A 114 -14.43 -6.20 17.96
C SER A 114 -13.59 -6.90 19.01
N PRO A 115 -14.09 -7.15 20.24
CA PRO A 115 -13.30 -7.70 21.34
C PRO A 115 -12.64 -9.01 20.87
N ARG A 116 -11.38 -8.91 20.48
CA ARG A 116 -10.56 -10.04 20.07
C ARG A 116 -9.68 -10.43 21.22
N PRO A 117 -9.65 -11.71 21.57
CA PRO A 117 -8.70 -12.18 22.58
C PRO A 117 -7.29 -12.13 22.00
N VAL A 118 -6.34 -11.67 22.79
CA VAL A 118 -4.93 -12.00 22.60
C VAL A 118 -4.71 -13.37 23.20
N LEU A 119 -4.23 -14.29 22.39
CA LEU A 119 -3.96 -15.67 22.78
C LEU A 119 -2.45 -15.90 22.87
N ILE A 120 -2.06 -16.98 23.55
CA ILE A 120 -0.68 -17.43 23.61
C ILE A 120 -0.59 -18.80 22.94
N ARG A 121 0.49 -19.04 22.20
CA ARG A 121 0.85 -20.36 21.69
C ARG A 121 2.33 -20.64 21.83
N ASP A 122 2.67 -21.91 21.89
CA ASP A 122 4.03 -22.41 21.76
C ASP A 122 4.28 -22.71 20.29
N VAL A 123 5.34 -22.13 19.75
CA VAL A 123 5.77 -22.34 18.36
C VAL A 123 6.95 -23.31 18.40
N PRO A 124 6.89 -24.46 17.71
CA PRO A 124 7.97 -25.42 17.68
C PRO A 124 9.17 -24.90 16.89
N GLU A 125 10.34 -25.45 17.15
CA GLU A 125 11.50 -25.26 16.30
C GLU A 125 11.17 -25.62 14.87
N THR A 126 11.48 -24.71 13.93
CA THR A 126 11.04 -24.83 12.53
C THR A 126 12.17 -24.43 11.58
N LYS A 127 12.44 -25.27 10.58
CA LYS A 127 13.34 -24.90 9.47
C LYS A 127 12.64 -23.89 8.56
N ILE A 128 13.36 -22.84 8.19
CA ILE A 128 12.87 -21.80 7.31
C ILE A 128 13.88 -21.44 6.23
N ALA A 129 13.36 -21.08 5.08
CA ALA A 129 14.06 -20.32 4.08
C ALA A 129 13.61 -18.85 4.17
N SER A 130 14.54 -17.91 4.14
CA SER A 130 14.21 -16.51 4.31
C SER A 130 14.97 -15.59 3.36
N ILE A 131 14.32 -14.46 3.00
CA ILE A 131 14.93 -13.32 2.30
C ILE A 131 14.76 -12.08 3.18
N ARG A 132 15.85 -11.33 3.38
CA ARG A 132 15.85 -10.03 4.04
C ARG A 132 15.91 -8.92 3.02
N SER A 133 15.09 -7.89 3.20
CA SER A 133 15.06 -6.72 2.32
C SER A 133 14.74 -5.46 3.12
N ASP A 134 15.37 -4.34 2.78
CA ASP A 134 14.95 -3.03 3.28
C ASP A 134 13.83 -2.52 2.40
N THR A 135 12.76 -2.02 3.01
CA THR A 135 11.57 -1.57 2.29
C THR A 135 10.79 -0.51 3.07
N ASP A 136 10.07 0.33 2.34
CA ASP A 136 9.07 1.26 2.86
C ASP A 136 7.66 0.67 2.76
N GLN A 137 6.68 1.39 3.30
CA GLN A 137 5.28 0.97 3.29
C GLN A 137 4.69 0.86 1.87
N GLN A 138 5.16 1.64 0.91
CA GLN A 138 4.64 1.64 -0.46
C GLN A 138 5.08 0.39 -1.22
N SER A 139 6.31 -0.06 -0.99
CA SER A 139 6.93 -1.20 -1.67
C SER A 139 6.70 -2.53 -0.93
N LEU A 140 6.29 -2.48 0.34
CA LEU A 140 6.23 -3.62 1.27
C LEU A 140 5.49 -4.82 0.70
N ILE A 141 4.27 -4.63 0.18
CA ILE A 141 3.45 -5.74 -0.35
C ILE A 141 4.15 -6.41 -1.53
N GLY A 142 4.73 -5.61 -2.43
CA GLY A 142 5.50 -6.13 -3.56
C GLY A 142 6.70 -6.97 -3.13
N VAL A 143 7.44 -6.50 -2.12
CA VAL A 143 8.59 -7.22 -1.53
C VAL A 143 8.14 -8.55 -0.90
N ILE A 144 7.05 -8.54 -0.11
CA ILE A 144 6.53 -9.76 0.54
C ILE A 144 6.12 -10.81 -0.50
N VAL A 145 5.32 -10.41 -1.49
CA VAL A 145 4.83 -11.32 -2.55
C VAL A 145 5.99 -11.90 -3.35
N THR A 146 6.87 -11.04 -3.87
CA THR A 146 8.01 -11.47 -4.70
C THR A 146 8.94 -12.39 -3.93
N SER A 147 9.30 -12.03 -2.68
CA SER A 147 10.18 -12.86 -1.85
C SER A 147 9.54 -14.21 -1.51
N THR A 148 8.24 -14.24 -1.20
CA THR A 148 7.52 -15.49 -0.93
C THR A 148 7.51 -16.41 -2.14
N ASP A 149 7.24 -15.87 -3.33
CA ASP A 149 7.21 -16.64 -4.57
C ASP A 149 8.59 -17.17 -4.96
N ASP A 150 9.64 -16.36 -4.80
CA ASP A 150 11.00 -16.78 -5.08
C ASP A 150 11.48 -17.87 -4.12
N ILE A 151 11.18 -17.76 -2.82
CA ILE A 151 11.51 -18.80 -1.84
C ILE A 151 10.75 -20.09 -2.16
N ARG A 152 9.44 -20.02 -2.39
CA ARG A 152 8.62 -21.21 -2.70
C ARG A 152 9.11 -21.92 -3.96
N ARG A 153 9.34 -21.20 -5.03
CA ARG A 153 9.86 -21.74 -6.29
C ARG A 153 11.22 -22.43 -6.09
N TYR A 154 12.09 -21.84 -5.30
CA TYR A 154 13.37 -22.42 -4.98
C TYR A 154 13.22 -23.74 -4.19
N LEU A 155 12.45 -23.73 -3.10
CA LEU A 155 12.20 -24.89 -2.26
C LEU A 155 11.56 -26.05 -3.04
N GLU A 156 10.57 -25.76 -3.89
CA GLU A 156 9.94 -26.72 -4.78
C GLU A 156 10.93 -27.33 -5.77
N SER A 157 11.80 -26.51 -6.38
CA SER A 157 12.85 -26.99 -7.28
C SER A 157 13.89 -27.86 -6.59
N ALA A 158 14.12 -27.65 -5.30
CA ALA A 158 15.00 -28.46 -4.46
C ALA A 158 14.33 -29.72 -3.87
N GLY A 159 13.04 -29.94 -4.17
CA GLY A 159 12.29 -31.12 -3.71
C GLY A 159 11.90 -31.06 -2.22
N ALA A 160 11.85 -29.87 -1.62
CA ALA A 160 11.40 -29.68 -0.23
C ALA A 160 9.88 -29.81 -0.13
N THR A 161 9.40 -30.24 1.04
CA THR A 161 7.97 -30.23 1.37
C THR A 161 7.58 -28.92 2.04
N LEU A 162 6.52 -28.29 1.59
CA LEU A 162 6.01 -27.03 2.13
C LEU A 162 4.77 -27.33 2.99
N PRO A 163 4.84 -27.17 4.34
CA PRO A 163 3.67 -27.39 5.20
C PRO A 163 2.59 -26.32 5.05
N GLY A 164 2.87 -25.27 4.29
CA GLY A 164 1.96 -24.14 4.06
C GLY A 164 2.22 -22.97 5.00
N GLY A 165 1.60 -21.83 4.68
CA GLY A 165 1.81 -20.58 5.40
C GLY A 165 3.16 -19.91 5.09
N SER A 166 3.35 -18.76 5.67
CA SER A 166 4.59 -17.96 5.64
C SER A 166 4.50 -16.90 6.73
N TRP A 167 5.60 -16.25 7.08
CA TRP A 167 5.55 -15.10 7.97
C TRP A 167 6.57 -14.04 7.60
N VAL A 168 6.30 -12.83 8.03
CA VAL A 168 7.17 -11.67 7.85
C VAL A 168 7.58 -11.14 9.21
N ILE A 169 8.88 -11.05 9.45
CA ILE A 169 9.47 -10.50 10.67
C ILE A 169 9.86 -9.05 10.40
N TYR A 170 9.45 -8.14 11.27
CA TYR A 170 9.71 -6.70 11.14
C TYR A 170 10.83 -6.30 12.09
N HIS A 171 12.04 -6.07 11.58
CA HIS A 171 13.20 -5.66 12.37
C HIS A 171 13.22 -4.16 12.70
N GLY A 172 12.25 -3.42 12.21
CA GLY A 172 12.03 -1.99 12.47
C GLY A 172 10.63 -1.56 12.02
N ALA A 173 10.29 -0.31 12.26
CA ALA A 173 9.02 0.26 11.83
C ALA A 173 9.06 0.59 10.33
N VAL A 174 8.22 -0.06 9.54
CA VAL A 174 8.02 0.23 8.12
C VAL A 174 6.87 1.22 8.00
N THR A 175 7.16 2.44 7.57
CA THR A 175 6.18 3.53 7.44
C THR A 175 6.31 4.21 6.07
N PRO A 176 5.37 5.11 5.68
CA PRO A 176 5.53 5.91 4.46
C PRO A 176 6.78 6.79 4.44
N GLU A 177 7.33 7.16 5.62
CA GLU A 177 8.47 8.06 5.78
C GLU A 177 9.76 7.33 6.19
N ALA A 178 9.69 6.02 6.52
CA ALA A 178 10.85 5.27 7.02
C ALA A 178 10.90 3.86 6.44
N GLU A 179 12.08 3.51 5.91
CA GLU A 179 12.43 2.15 5.53
C GLU A 179 12.91 1.35 6.74
N ALA A 180 12.61 0.04 6.74
CA ALA A 180 13.18 -0.89 7.71
C ALA A 180 13.38 -2.26 7.06
N THR A 181 14.25 -3.07 7.68
CA THR A 181 14.49 -4.44 7.26
C THR A 181 13.30 -5.31 7.63
N VAL A 182 12.74 -6.00 6.63
CA VAL A 182 11.80 -7.10 6.79
C VAL A 182 12.45 -8.43 6.41
N GLU A 183 12.03 -9.51 7.04
CA GLU A 183 12.48 -10.87 6.72
C GLU A 183 11.27 -11.73 6.38
N VAL A 184 11.13 -12.08 5.10
CA VAL A 184 10.09 -12.98 4.61
C VAL A 184 10.55 -14.41 4.81
N CYS A 185 9.76 -15.22 5.49
CA CYS A 185 10.09 -16.57 5.91
C CYS A 185 9.06 -17.57 5.40
N VAL A 186 9.53 -18.68 4.82
CA VAL A 186 8.71 -19.81 4.41
C VAL A 186 9.19 -21.07 5.12
N PRO A 187 8.34 -21.77 5.89
CA PRO A 187 8.70 -23.03 6.54
C PRO A 187 8.81 -24.16 5.50
N PHE A 188 9.70 -25.10 5.75
CA PHE A 188 9.86 -26.26 4.91
C PHE A 188 10.42 -27.47 5.64
N ASP A 189 10.16 -28.67 5.09
CA ASP A 189 10.76 -29.93 5.50
C ASP A 189 11.72 -30.44 4.42
N GLY A 190 12.83 -31.03 4.84
CA GLY A 190 13.85 -31.56 3.95
C GLY A 190 15.24 -30.99 4.22
N LEU A 191 16.15 -31.26 3.27
CA LEU A 191 17.52 -30.72 3.26
C LEU A 191 17.67 -29.86 2.02
N VAL A 192 17.91 -28.59 2.23
CA VAL A 192 18.10 -27.59 1.17
C VAL A 192 19.27 -26.71 1.52
N ASP A 193 20.15 -26.41 0.57
CA ASP A 193 21.26 -25.51 0.74
C ASP A 193 20.82 -24.05 0.56
N PRO A 194 21.52 -23.05 1.11
CA PRO A 194 21.29 -21.65 0.80
C PRO A 194 21.58 -21.35 -0.69
N SER A 195 20.84 -20.39 -1.29
CA SER A 195 21.07 -20.01 -2.68
C SER A 195 20.77 -18.52 -2.93
N GLY A 196 21.74 -17.79 -3.46
CA GLY A 196 21.60 -16.37 -3.77
C GLY A 196 21.28 -15.55 -2.51
N SER A 197 20.10 -14.87 -2.51
CA SER A 197 19.60 -14.11 -1.38
C SER A 197 18.82 -14.96 -0.37
N ILE A 198 18.58 -16.26 -0.65
CA ILE A 198 17.81 -17.16 0.19
C ILE A 198 18.73 -17.77 1.25
N ALA A 199 18.51 -17.40 2.49
CA ALA A 199 19.15 -17.99 3.65
C ALA A 199 18.33 -19.16 4.20
N ILE A 200 19.01 -20.21 4.67
CA ILE A 200 18.40 -21.35 5.35
C ILE A 200 18.81 -21.29 6.81
N ARG A 201 17.85 -21.31 7.70
CA ARG A 201 18.09 -21.31 9.14
C ARG A 201 17.00 -22.06 9.91
N VAL A 202 17.27 -22.28 11.19
CA VAL A 202 16.28 -22.79 12.12
C VAL A 202 15.75 -21.63 12.94
N GLU A 203 14.43 -21.43 12.91
CA GLU A 203 13.74 -20.57 13.87
C GLU A 203 13.58 -21.35 15.16
N PRO A 204 14.14 -20.88 16.28
CA PRO A 204 14.09 -21.64 17.53
C PRO A 204 12.65 -21.71 18.08
N ALA A 205 12.38 -22.77 18.85
CA ALA A 205 11.13 -22.88 19.57
C ALA A 205 10.94 -21.67 20.51
N HIS A 206 9.75 -21.11 20.52
CA HIS A 206 9.44 -19.93 21.34
C HIS A 206 7.94 -19.85 21.66
N ARG A 207 7.60 -19.03 22.63
CA ARG A 207 6.21 -18.64 22.91
C ARG A 207 5.92 -17.30 22.23
N GLU A 208 4.70 -17.12 21.79
CA GLU A 208 4.26 -15.83 21.25
C GLU A 208 2.83 -15.49 21.67
N ALA A 209 2.58 -14.21 21.92
CA ALA A 209 1.26 -13.65 22.08
C ALA A 209 0.77 -13.19 20.70
N TYR A 210 -0.48 -13.50 20.34
CA TYR A 210 -1.00 -13.17 19.03
C TYR A 210 -2.49 -12.82 19.03
N CYS A 211 -2.91 -12.08 18.00
CA CYS A 211 -4.33 -11.94 17.65
C CYS A 211 -4.51 -12.18 16.16
N THR A 212 -5.62 -12.82 15.79
CA THR A 212 -5.94 -13.12 14.39
C THR A 212 -6.78 -12.01 13.78
N ILE A 213 -6.42 -11.55 12.59
CA ILE A 213 -7.13 -10.55 11.80
C ILE A 213 -7.54 -11.12 10.43
N THR A 214 -8.44 -10.41 9.76
CA THR A 214 -8.87 -10.71 8.39
C THR A 214 -7.94 -10.03 7.38
N MET A 215 -7.98 -10.44 6.10
CA MET A 215 -7.25 -9.75 5.03
C MET A 215 -7.71 -8.31 4.83
N ASP A 216 -8.97 -7.98 5.11
CA ASP A 216 -9.47 -6.60 5.04
C ASP A 216 -8.93 -5.71 6.16
N GLU A 217 -8.50 -6.31 7.26
CA GLU A 217 -7.85 -5.61 8.36
C GLU A 217 -6.33 -5.56 8.21
N CYS A 218 -5.75 -6.44 7.38
CA CYS A 218 -4.32 -6.51 7.08
C CYS A 218 -3.87 -5.41 6.09
N VAL A 219 -4.41 -4.20 6.22
CA VAL A 219 -4.09 -3.05 5.38
C VAL A 219 -3.64 -1.89 6.25
N TYR A 220 -2.48 -1.29 5.90
CA TYR A 220 -1.99 -0.11 6.60
C TYR A 220 -2.93 1.10 6.38
N PRO A 221 -3.22 1.93 7.43
CA PRO A 221 -2.73 1.82 8.81
C PRO A 221 -3.61 0.97 9.75
N ARG A 222 -4.70 0.33 9.25
CA ARG A 222 -5.66 -0.43 10.05
C ARG A 222 -5.02 -1.59 10.80
N ILE A 223 -4.06 -2.26 10.18
CA ILE A 223 -3.29 -3.36 10.79
C ILE A 223 -2.61 -2.94 12.09
N MET A 224 -2.26 -1.66 12.24
CA MET A 224 -1.61 -1.14 13.45
C MET A 224 -2.47 -1.28 14.70
N LEU A 225 -3.81 -1.38 14.56
CA LEU A 225 -4.71 -1.66 15.68
C LEU A 225 -4.44 -3.03 16.31
N ALA A 226 -4.09 -4.02 15.50
CA ALA A 226 -3.75 -5.36 15.97
C ALA A 226 -2.36 -5.38 16.64
N TYR A 227 -1.39 -4.67 16.08
CA TYR A 227 -0.09 -4.49 16.73
C TYR A 227 -0.22 -3.78 18.09
N ASP A 228 -1.03 -2.72 18.16
CA ASP A 228 -1.31 -2.03 19.41
C ASP A 228 -1.98 -2.96 20.43
N LEU A 229 -2.95 -3.76 20.00
CA LEU A 229 -3.67 -4.71 20.87
C LEU A 229 -2.72 -5.72 21.48
N VAL A 230 -1.88 -6.38 20.69
CA VAL A 230 -0.90 -7.36 21.16
C VAL A 230 0.15 -6.68 22.05
N GLY A 231 0.66 -5.50 21.66
CA GLY A 231 1.64 -4.76 22.43
C GLY A 231 1.09 -4.27 23.78
N ASP A 232 -0.15 -3.79 23.82
CA ASP A 232 -0.83 -3.39 25.07
C ASP A 232 -1.04 -4.58 26.00
N TRP A 233 -1.43 -5.73 25.44
CA TRP A 233 -1.57 -6.96 26.21
C TRP A 233 -0.23 -7.40 26.82
N VAL A 234 0.86 -7.43 26.05
CA VAL A 234 2.22 -7.79 26.54
C VAL A 234 2.63 -6.86 27.68
N ARG A 235 2.42 -5.53 27.51
CA ARG A 235 2.72 -4.54 28.57
C ARG A 235 1.87 -4.75 29.83
N SER A 236 0.58 -4.98 29.67
CA SER A 236 -0.37 -5.11 30.79
C SER A 236 -0.18 -6.39 31.61
N THR A 237 0.27 -7.47 30.95
CA THR A 237 0.55 -8.75 31.60
C THR A 237 1.95 -8.85 32.19
N GLY A 238 2.82 -7.86 31.92
CA GLY A 238 4.20 -7.84 32.37
C GLY A 238 5.09 -8.88 31.68
N GLU A 239 4.66 -9.40 30.52
CA GLU A 239 5.50 -10.29 29.70
C GLU A 239 6.64 -9.50 29.05
N ALA A 240 7.81 -10.11 28.91
CA ALA A 240 8.94 -9.52 28.21
C ALA A 240 9.00 -10.04 26.76
N THR A 241 9.32 -9.17 25.82
CA THR A 241 9.48 -9.55 24.41
C THR A 241 10.75 -10.37 24.20
N ALA A 242 10.68 -11.42 23.37
CA ALA A 242 11.79 -12.31 23.02
C ALA A 242 12.37 -12.06 21.62
N GLY A 243 11.79 -11.17 20.86
CA GLY A 243 12.22 -10.86 19.49
C GLY A 243 11.31 -9.83 18.81
N PRO A 244 11.54 -9.55 17.53
CA PRO A 244 10.72 -8.63 16.77
C PRO A 244 9.32 -9.19 16.49
N PRO A 245 8.31 -8.31 16.34
CA PRO A 245 6.96 -8.71 15.96
C PRO A 245 6.93 -9.29 14.56
N ARG A 246 5.87 -10.06 14.27
CA ARG A 246 5.70 -10.73 12.98
C ARG A 246 4.24 -10.83 12.56
N GLU A 247 4.04 -10.90 11.25
CA GLU A 247 2.77 -11.25 10.62
C GLU A 247 2.87 -12.70 10.16
N VAL A 248 2.00 -13.57 10.68
CA VAL A 248 1.96 -14.99 10.31
C VAL A 248 0.76 -15.21 9.40
N TYR A 249 1.03 -15.41 8.12
CA TYR A 249 0.02 -15.68 7.10
C TYR A 249 -0.40 -17.14 7.15
N LEU A 250 -1.67 -17.39 7.42
CA LEU A 250 -2.22 -18.75 7.51
C LEU A 250 -2.15 -19.46 6.14
N PRO A 251 -2.07 -20.80 6.12
CA PRO A 251 -2.11 -21.53 4.86
C PRO A 251 -3.33 -21.13 4.02
N ASP A 252 -3.11 -20.95 2.71
CA ASP A 252 -4.15 -20.63 1.71
C ASP A 252 -4.97 -19.36 2.01
N CYS A 253 -4.49 -18.46 2.87
CA CYS A 253 -5.19 -17.25 3.26
C CYS A 253 -5.58 -16.36 2.05
N HIS A 254 -4.83 -16.43 0.95
CA HIS A 254 -5.10 -15.70 -0.29
C HIS A 254 -6.30 -16.26 -1.08
N LEU A 255 -6.75 -17.48 -0.79
CA LEU A 255 -7.92 -18.13 -1.39
C LEU A 255 -9.19 -17.92 -0.56
N LEU A 256 -9.05 -17.45 0.69
CA LEU A 256 -10.18 -17.20 1.58
C LEU A 256 -10.90 -15.89 1.23
N PRO A 257 -12.20 -15.78 1.51
CA PRO A 257 -12.89 -14.49 1.55
C PRO A 257 -12.15 -13.51 2.46
N ARG A 258 -12.05 -12.25 2.03
CA ARG A 258 -11.23 -11.23 2.70
C ARG A 258 -11.67 -10.92 4.15
N ASP A 259 -12.92 -11.23 4.50
CA ASP A 259 -13.52 -11.08 5.83
C ASP A 259 -13.28 -12.28 6.76
N GLN A 260 -12.58 -13.31 6.29
CA GLN A 260 -12.22 -14.49 7.10
C GLN A 260 -10.86 -14.32 7.79
N PRO A 261 -10.64 -15.01 8.94
CA PRO A 261 -9.35 -15.05 9.61
C PRO A 261 -8.22 -15.50 8.68
N ALA A 262 -7.18 -14.71 8.55
CA ALA A 262 -6.14 -14.94 7.54
C ALA A 262 -4.71 -14.68 8.03
N VAL A 263 -4.53 -13.76 9.00
CA VAL A 263 -3.21 -13.33 9.46
C VAL A 263 -3.19 -13.21 10.97
N ASP A 264 -2.17 -13.78 11.61
CA ASP A 264 -1.90 -13.54 13.02
C ASP A 264 -0.84 -12.44 13.17
N ILE A 265 -1.17 -11.40 13.93
CA ILE A 265 -0.17 -10.44 14.40
C ILE A 265 0.39 -10.98 15.71
N ALA A 266 1.66 -11.32 15.69
CA ALA A 266 2.30 -12.05 16.76
C ALA A 266 3.53 -11.33 17.33
N GLN A 267 3.72 -11.43 18.63
CA GLN A 267 4.87 -10.92 19.37
C GLN A 267 5.50 -12.08 20.15
N PRO A 268 6.74 -12.51 19.83
CA PRO A 268 7.48 -13.45 20.65
C PRO A 268 7.69 -12.91 22.07
N ILE A 269 7.46 -13.78 23.06
CA ILE A 269 7.58 -13.46 24.48
C ILE A 269 8.52 -14.45 25.17
N LEU A 270 9.20 -14.00 26.22
CA LEU A 270 10.06 -14.84 27.01
C LEU A 270 9.25 -15.91 27.80
N GLU A 271 9.82 -17.08 27.95
CA GLU A 271 9.27 -18.07 28.91
C GLU A 271 9.26 -17.49 30.31
N ARG A 272 8.14 -17.62 31.01
CA ARG A 272 8.13 -17.36 32.46
C ARG A 272 9.00 -18.43 33.11
N LYS A 273 10.14 -18.02 33.67
CA LYS A 273 10.85 -18.91 34.60
C LYS A 273 9.93 -19.20 35.78
N PRO A 274 9.80 -20.48 36.15
CA PRO A 274 8.97 -20.90 37.28
C PRO A 274 9.40 -20.27 38.59
#